data_8c3a2cdae3c4be1616114dceb34607b5
#
_entry.id   8c3a2cdae3c4be1616114dceb34607b5
#
_cell.length_a   1.000
_cell.length_b   1.000
_cell.length_c   1.000
_cell.angle_alpha   90.00
_cell.angle_beta   90.00
_cell.angle_gamma   90.00
#
_symmetry.space_group_name_H-M   'P 1'
#
loop_
_entity.id
_entity.type
_entity.pdbx_description
1 polymer ?
#
loop_
_entity_poly.entity_id
_entity_poly.type
_entity_poly.pdbx_seq_one_letter_code
_entity_poly.pdbx_strand_id
1 'polypeptide(L)'
;MRNSSKILFIICSIMLISGICLHLTLPSSTPLRLKQPAPTQSILLLPLDSRPVCSTMVQKLGALAGLNVILPPKACLDNYRTPSDRQKLLQWLQTNQPKYDYSIISADNLLHGGLLAARMNTAAPAEEDALLEQLRQLTPKKQQAVFSVIPRLLVSDQLLPDRWYQYQLMRYSQLADMVRITGSFALTQELRRTEAKIPAKVLDKYRSRYQQSDRFNLGLLKLATDNRQITFGQDDASPIGLPHASAVKLQSSIAAQKLQQQAQLTYGADEIAAMLLTRYYLQQSSWQPKVYLHYASPKAEGADMPYMAVCVGAALRNQLKLMGASEASTPDSADLICYINCGNDDFRPSAKQAQELQQMLDKGYKVALIDSSANFEAEELLLPQLLAHNVQINKLAAYAAWNTFSNSSGTALAQGLLFCGRLRQLQTAGADTKRLAALFAANLNFTAERILEDYYYQKLVHPQLRQKLEAFGINPVELDSEDKTATEQYIQGKLSLQAYKLLHDNLGRTPFYQQNGQSYYLRDLSVGAKLPWARIFEVELQVWTDTGVKTE
;
A
#
# COMPACT_ATOMS: atom_id res chain seq x y z
N MET A 1 19.66 10.35 -35.94
CA MET A 1 18.40 10.29 -36.68
C MET A 1 17.55 9.00 -36.46
N ARG A 2 17.87 8.13 -35.48
CA ARG A 2 17.15 6.85 -35.26
C ARG A 2 16.02 6.92 -34.20
N ASN A 3 15.94 8.00 -33.41
CA ASN A 3 15.05 8.05 -32.24
C ASN A 3 13.77 8.89 -32.45
N SER A 4 13.78 9.89 -33.32
CA SER A 4 12.62 10.79 -33.51
C SER A 4 11.38 10.10 -34.11
N SER A 5 11.56 9.05 -34.92
CA SER A 5 10.45 8.28 -35.50
C SER A 5 9.77 7.33 -34.48
N LYS A 6 10.46 6.89 -33.45
CA LYS A 6 9.89 5.99 -32.41
C LYS A 6 8.95 6.75 -31.48
N ILE A 7 9.32 7.97 -31.08
CA ILE A 7 8.52 8.85 -30.22
C ILE A 7 7.25 9.31 -30.93
N LEU A 8 7.35 9.62 -32.23
CA LEU A 8 6.19 10.05 -33.04
C LEU A 8 5.11 8.94 -33.13
N PHE A 9 5.52 7.65 -33.15
CA PHE A 9 4.57 6.53 -33.22
C PHE A 9 3.84 6.28 -31.88
N ILE A 10 4.47 6.53 -30.74
CA ILE A 10 3.82 6.46 -29.42
C ILE A 10 2.77 7.57 -29.30
N ILE A 11 3.07 8.77 -29.79
CA ILE A 11 2.15 9.94 -29.79
C ILE A 11 1.00 9.76 -30.79
N CYS A 12 1.25 9.25 -32.01
CA CYS A 12 0.21 9.04 -33.02
C CYS A 12 -0.81 7.96 -32.66
N SER A 13 -0.46 6.99 -31.81
CA SER A 13 -1.44 6.01 -31.28
C SER A 13 -2.47 6.61 -30.32
N ILE A 14 -2.28 7.85 -29.88
CA ILE A 14 -3.20 8.58 -29.00
C ILE A 14 -4.33 9.26 -29.81
N MET A 15 -4.08 9.64 -31.08
CA MET A 15 -5.05 10.43 -31.86
C MET A 15 -6.10 9.61 -32.61
N LEU A 16 -6.06 8.28 -32.62
CA LEU A 16 -6.94 7.43 -33.45
C LEU A 16 -8.10 6.77 -32.68
N ILE A 17 -8.42 7.21 -31.47
CA ILE A 17 -9.59 6.73 -30.72
C ILE A 17 -10.55 7.89 -30.43
N SER A 18 -11.03 8.55 -31.48
CA SER A 18 -12.27 9.34 -31.44
C SER A 18 -13.43 8.50 -31.98
N GLY A 19 -13.71 7.40 -31.30
CA GLY A 19 -14.95 6.64 -31.49
C GLY A 19 -16.07 7.31 -30.70
N ILE A 20 -17.19 7.56 -31.37
CA ILE A 20 -18.43 8.15 -30.87
C ILE A 20 -18.77 7.63 -29.48
N CYS A 21 -18.43 8.37 -28.41
CA CYS A 21 -18.99 8.14 -27.09
C CYS A 21 -20.39 8.73 -27.08
N LEU A 22 -21.42 7.90 -26.89
CA LEU A 22 -22.72 8.39 -26.45
C LEU A 22 -22.49 9.19 -25.16
N HIS A 23 -22.63 10.51 -25.25
CA HIS A 23 -22.49 11.39 -24.09
C HIS A 23 -23.69 11.15 -23.16
N LEU A 24 -23.51 10.29 -22.16
CA LEU A 24 -24.40 10.26 -21.02
C LEU A 24 -24.17 11.56 -20.24
N THR A 25 -25.16 12.43 -20.24
CA THR A 25 -25.11 13.70 -19.49
C THR A 25 -25.10 13.41 -18.01
N LEU A 26 -24.17 14.05 -17.29
CA LEU A 26 -24.17 14.01 -15.82
C LEU A 26 -25.43 14.69 -15.25
N PRO A 27 -25.91 14.30 -14.07
CA PRO A 27 -27.02 14.96 -13.41
C PRO A 27 -26.77 16.46 -13.25
N SER A 28 -27.78 17.28 -13.56
CA SER A 28 -27.70 18.73 -13.35
C SER A 28 -27.53 19.03 -11.86
N SER A 29 -26.49 19.77 -11.51
CA SER A 29 -26.22 20.19 -10.13
C SER A 29 -25.48 21.54 -10.14
N THR A 30 -25.72 22.36 -9.10
CA THR A 30 -25.04 23.65 -8.94
C THR A 30 -23.59 23.40 -8.46
N PRO A 31 -22.58 24.04 -9.10
CA PRO A 31 -21.19 23.91 -8.65
C PRO A 31 -21.02 24.28 -7.17
N LEU A 32 -20.35 23.45 -6.42
CA LEU A 32 -20.08 23.69 -5.00
C LEU A 32 -18.68 23.20 -4.64
N ARG A 33 -17.80 24.12 -4.25
CA ARG A 33 -16.48 23.76 -3.77
C ARG A 33 -16.56 23.30 -2.31
N LEU A 34 -16.31 22.03 -2.09
CA LEU A 34 -16.19 21.43 -0.78
C LEU A 34 -14.73 21.49 -0.31
N LYS A 35 -14.50 21.94 0.91
CA LYS A 35 -13.16 21.97 1.53
C LYS A 35 -13.22 21.29 2.89
N GLN A 36 -12.27 20.42 3.15
CA GLN A 36 -12.03 19.90 4.48
C GLN A 36 -11.54 21.01 5.41
N PRO A 37 -11.89 20.97 6.70
CA PRO A 37 -11.24 21.81 7.70
C PRO A 37 -9.73 21.59 7.70
N ALA A 38 -8.98 22.65 8.02
CA ALA A 38 -7.54 22.53 8.19
C ALA A 38 -7.21 21.47 9.25
N PRO A 39 -6.15 20.67 9.05
CA PRO A 39 -5.68 19.71 10.05
C PRO A 39 -5.35 20.42 11.37
N THR A 40 -5.78 19.82 12.47
CA THR A 40 -5.54 20.36 13.81
C THR A 40 -4.30 19.81 14.48
N GLN A 41 -3.76 18.72 13.96
CA GLN A 41 -2.60 18.03 14.51
C GLN A 41 -1.66 17.60 13.39
N SER A 42 -0.35 17.73 13.64
CA SER A 42 0.69 17.30 12.72
C SER A 42 1.47 16.12 13.32
N ILE A 43 1.83 15.18 12.48
CA ILE A 43 2.69 14.04 12.81
C ILE A 43 3.88 13.98 11.85
N LEU A 44 4.97 13.40 12.30
CA LEU A 44 6.18 13.22 11.51
C LEU A 44 6.21 11.83 10.88
N LEU A 45 6.53 11.75 9.59
CA LEU A 45 6.76 10.49 8.89
C LEU A 45 8.11 10.48 8.20
N LEU A 46 9.00 9.58 8.62
CA LEU A 46 10.12 9.14 7.82
C LEU A 46 9.70 7.85 7.09
N PRO A 47 9.44 7.90 5.77
CA PRO A 47 8.86 6.78 5.03
C PRO A 47 9.87 5.65 4.79
N LEU A 48 9.38 4.48 4.38
CA LEU A 48 10.22 3.34 3.99
C LEU A 48 11.11 3.69 2.79
N ASP A 49 10.55 4.40 1.82
CA ASP A 49 11.21 4.95 0.65
C ASP A 49 10.38 6.09 0.05
N SER A 50 10.85 6.69 -1.06
CA SER A 50 10.20 7.82 -1.73
C SER A 50 8.97 7.47 -2.56
N ARG A 51 8.62 6.19 -2.74
CA ARG A 51 7.46 5.79 -3.53
C ARG A 51 6.15 6.36 -2.95
N PRO A 52 5.18 6.70 -3.80
CA PRO A 52 3.90 7.27 -3.36
C PRO A 52 3.22 6.46 -2.26
N VAL A 53 3.21 5.12 -2.37
CA VAL A 53 2.59 4.21 -1.40
C VAL A 53 3.17 4.35 0.01
N CYS A 54 4.47 4.62 0.13
CA CYS A 54 5.16 4.81 1.41
C CYS A 54 5.12 6.26 1.92
N SER A 55 4.82 7.23 1.06
CA SER A 55 5.00 8.67 1.32
C SER A 55 3.72 9.48 1.10
N THR A 56 3.46 9.96 -0.12
CA THR A 56 2.35 10.88 -0.44
C THR A 56 0.97 10.25 -0.24
N MET A 57 0.82 8.94 -0.41
CA MET A 57 -0.41 8.23 -0.09
C MET A 57 -0.72 8.29 1.42
N VAL A 58 0.30 8.14 2.27
CA VAL A 58 0.13 8.27 3.73
C VAL A 58 -0.25 9.70 4.13
N GLN A 59 0.30 10.72 3.42
CA GLN A 59 -0.14 12.12 3.62
C GLN A 59 -1.62 12.31 3.28
N LYS A 60 -2.09 11.73 2.16
CA LYS A 60 -3.51 11.81 1.74
C LYS A 60 -4.43 11.11 2.75
N LEU A 61 -4.05 9.94 3.25
CA LEU A 61 -4.76 9.25 4.33
C LEU A 61 -4.80 10.07 5.62
N GLY A 62 -3.69 10.71 5.99
CA GLY A 62 -3.64 11.64 7.10
C GLY A 62 -4.61 12.80 6.92
N ALA A 63 -4.60 13.44 5.75
CA ALA A 63 -5.51 14.54 5.43
C ALA A 63 -6.99 14.12 5.51
N LEU A 64 -7.34 12.91 5.06
CA LEU A 64 -8.68 12.34 5.22
C LEU A 64 -9.11 12.27 6.70
N ALA A 65 -8.19 11.91 7.57
CA ALA A 65 -8.39 11.85 9.02
C ALA A 65 -8.31 13.22 9.72
N GLY A 66 -8.01 14.30 9.00
CA GLY A 66 -7.77 15.64 9.57
C GLY A 66 -6.41 15.79 10.26
N LEU A 67 -5.43 14.94 9.88
CA LEU A 67 -4.04 15.00 10.33
C LEU A 67 -3.13 15.56 9.22
N ASN A 68 -2.14 16.34 9.62
CA ASN A 68 -1.09 16.82 8.72
C ASN A 68 0.15 15.93 8.86
N VAL A 69 0.48 15.13 7.84
CA VAL A 69 1.65 14.25 7.84
C VAL A 69 2.82 14.98 7.21
N ILE A 70 3.86 15.22 8.00
CA ILE A 70 5.07 15.93 7.60
C ILE A 70 6.12 14.93 7.12
N LEU A 71 6.52 15.05 5.86
CA LEU A 71 7.59 14.26 5.22
C LEU A 71 8.92 15.04 5.20
N PRO A 72 10.06 14.34 5.12
CA PRO A 72 11.33 14.99 4.83
C PRO A 72 11.34 15.59 3.42
N PRO A 73 12.22 16.57 3.15
CA PRO A 73 12.40 17.10 1.80
C PRO A 73 12.68 15.98 0.78
N LYS A 74 11.99 16.00 -0.37
CA LYS A 74 12.14 14.96 -1.41
C LYS A 74 13.59 14.76 -1.85
N ALA A 75 14.42 15.82 -1.84
CA ALA A 75 15.84 15.76 -2.16
C ALA A 75 16.68 14.94 -1.17
N CYS A 76 16.16 14.63 0.02
CA CYS A 76 16.85 13.79 1.01
C CYS A 76 16.46 12.31 0.87
N LEU A 77 15.37 12.02 0.17
CA LEU A 77 14.87 10.66 -0.02
C LEU A 77 15.56 9.97 -1.22
N ASP A 78 15.43 8.68 -1.26
CA ASP A 78 15.94 7.83 -2.34
C ASP A 78 15.34 8.18 -3.70
N ASN A 79 16.07 7.82 -4.73
CA ASN A 79 15.58 7.87 -6.10
C ASN A 79 15.94 6.56 -6.80
N TYR A 80 15.04 5.60 -6.77
CA TYR A 80 15.19 4.27 -7.34
C TYR A 80 16.40 3.52 -6.75
N ARG A 81 17.54 3.51 -7.48
CA ARG A 81 18.79 2.84 -7.06
C ARG A 81 19.71 3.73 -6.23
N THR A 82 19.45 5.03 -6.22
CA THR A 82 20.20 5.98 -5.40
C THR A 82 19.61 5.99 -4.00
N PRO A 83 20.35 5.59 -2.97
CA PRO A 83 19.88 5.61 -1.59
C PRO A 83 19.57 7.03 -1.10
N SER A 84 18.69 7.13 -0.10
CA SER A 84 18.46 8.37 0.65
C SER A 84 19.76 8.90 1.28
N ASP A 85 19.84 10.22 1.45
CA ASP A 85 20.88 10.86 2.24
C ASP A 85 20.63 10.65 3.74
N ARG A 86 21.15 9.55 4.28
CA ARG A 86 20.90 9.10 5.66
C ARG A 86 21.31 10.15 6.70
N GLN A 87 22.38 10.89 6.46
CA GLN A 87 22.84 11.93 7.39
C GLN A 87 21.86 13.10 7.44
N LYS A 88 21.41 13.59 6.29
CA LYS A 88 20.38 14.65 6.23
C LYS A 88 19.05 14.19 6.81
N LEU A 89 18.64 12.94 6.57
CA LEU A 89 17.43 12.39 7.16
C LEU A 89 17.50 12.33 8.69
N LEU A 90 18.63 11.88 9.25
CA LEU A 90 18.83 11.84 10.68
C LEU A 90 18.82 13.25 11.29
N GLN A 91 19.54 14.21 10.66
CA GLN A 91 19.53 15.62 11.09
C GLN A 91 18.10 16.21 11.03
N TRP A 92 17.35 15.89 9.98
CA TRP A 92 15.97 16.33 9.84
C TRP A 92 15.08 15.76 10.96
N LEU A 93 15.23 14.46 11.31
CA LEU A 93 14.54 13.84 12.42
C LEU A 93 14.89 14.51 13.75
N GLN A 94 16.16 14.68 14.07
CA GLN A 94 16.64 15.32 15.28
C GLN A 94 16.08 16.75 15.45
N THR A 95 16.00 17.49 14.35
CA THR A 95 15.49 18.87 14.34
C THR A 95 13.98 18.96 14.48
N ASN A 96 13.24 17.99 13.94
CA ASN A 96 11.79 18.08 13.81
C ASN A 96 11.03 17.19 14.81
N GLN A 97 11.53 16.01 15.14
CA GLN A 97 10.84 15.08 16.03
C GLN A 97 10.42 15.71 17.39
N PRO A 98 11.20 16.57 18.04
CA PRO A 98 10.77 17.21 19.29
C PRO A 98 9.58 18.18 19.14
N LYS A 99 9.24 18.60 17.92
CA LYS A 99 8.14 19.54 17.66
C LYS A 99 6.77 18.84 17.58
N TYR A 100 6.76 17.51 17.35
CA TYR A 100 5.54 16.75 17.08
C TYR A 100 5.27 15.71 18.17
N ASP A 101 4.01 15.51 18.47
CA ASP A 101 3.58 14.57 19.50
C ASP A 101 3.73 13.09 19.07
N TYR A 102 3.73 12.83 17.77
CA TYR A 102 3.88 11.50 17.21
C TYR A 102 4.82 11.48 16.00
N SER A 103 5.60 10.42 15.90
CA SER A 103 6.47 10.14 14.75
C SER A 103 6.40 8.69 14.33
N ILE A 104 6.40 8.44 13.00
CA ILE A 104 6.51 7.13 12.37
C ILE A 104 7.86 7.12 11.65
N ILE A 105 8.74 6.17 11.96
CA ILE A 105 10.12 6.16 11.47
C ILE A 105 10.46 4.80 10.87
N SER A 106 10.83 4.79 9.58
CA SER A 106 11.47 3.62 8.97
C SER A 106 12.94 3.53 9.40
N ALA A 107 13.28 2.45 10.09
CA ALA A 107 14.66 2.16 10.44
C ALA A 107 15.49 1.73 9.21
N ASP A 108 14.88 1.05 8.24
CA ASP A 108 15.55 0.64 7.00
C ASP A 108 15.98 1.83 6.15
N ASN A 109 15.16 2.89 6.09
CA ASN A 109 15.56 4.10 5.35
C ASN A 109 16.77 4.78 5.99
N LEU A 110 16.86 4.81 7.32
CA LEU A 110 18.01 5.33 8.04
C LEU A 110 19.25 4.45 7.92
N LEU A 111 19.09 3.11 7.89
CA LEU A 111 20.22 2.19 7.83
C LEU A 111 20.74 2.01 6.41
N HIS A 112 19.85 1.84 5.45
CA HIS A 112 20.16 1.43 4.08
C HIS A 112 19.88 2.52 3.04
N GLY A 113 19.04 3.50 3.37
CA GLY A 113 18.58 4.54 2.44
C GLY A 113 17.38 4.14 1.60
N GLY A 114 16.52 3.22 2.09
CA GLY A 114 15.28 2.77 1.45
C GLY A 114 15.19 1.28 1.20
N LEU A 115 14.00 0.78 0.85
CA LEU A 115 13.74 -0.65 0.69
C LEU A 115 14.60 -1.31 -0.40
N LEU A 116 14.76 -0.66 -1.55
CA LEU A 116 15.58 -1.22 -2.64
C LEU A 116 17.06 -1.20 -2.29
N ALA A 117 17.53 -0.14 -1.62
CA ALA A 117 18.91 -0.07 -1.16
C ALA A 117 19.23 -1.17 -0.13
N ALA A 118 18.28 -1.50 0.75
CA ALA A 118 18.40 -2.61 1.70
C ALA A 118 18.55 -3.98 1.02
N ARG A 119 18.00 -4.13 -0.18
CA ARG A 119 18.15 -5.37 -0.97
C ARG A 119 19.54 -5.48 -1.65
N MET A 120 20.23 -4.36 -1.83
CA MET A 120 21.54 -4.33 -2.54
C MET A 120 22.72 -4.31 -1.59
N ASN A 121 22.61 -3.58 -0.49
CA ASN A 121 23.71 -3.27 0.41
C ASN A 121 23.53 -3.89 1.79
N THR A 122 24.64 -4.27 2.41
CA THR A 122 24.71 -4.63 3.82
C THR A 122 25.43 -3.51 4.56
N ALA A 123 24.89 -3.06 5.69
CA ALA A 123 25.59 -2.12 6.59
C ALA A 123 26.62 -2.89 7.43
N ALA A 124 27.68 -2.20 7.84
CA ALA A 124 28.63 -2.77 8.79
C ALA A 124 28.00 -2.85 10.20
N PRO A 125 28.39 -3.82 11.07
CA PRO A 125 27.90 -3.89 12.44
C PRO A 125 28.02 -2.58 13.22
N ALA A 126 29.11 -1.86 13.05
CA ALA A 126 29.32 -0.57 13.69
C ALA A 126 28.32 0.51 13.23
N GLU A 127 27.87 0.47 11.98
CA GLU A 127 26.83 1.40 11.47
C GLU A 127 25.47 1.07 12.09
N GLU A 128 25.15 -0.22 12.26
CA GLU A 128 23.92 -0.67 12.93
C GLU A 128 23.91 -0.20 14.40
N ASP A 129 24.99 -0.45 15.14
CA ASP A 129 25.12 -0.07 16.54
C ASP A 129 25.04 1.45 16.72
N ALA A 130 25.69 2.20 15.83
CA ALA A 130 25.62 3.67 15.82
C ALA A 130 24.19 4.17 15.58
N LEU A 131 23.44 3.57 14.62
CA LEU A 131 22.07 3.95 14.36
C LEU A 131 21.14 3.57 15.53
N LEU A 132 21.31 2.40 16.12
CA LEU A 132 20.53 1.99 17.29
C LEU A 132 20.72 2.96 18.45
N GLU A 133 21.95 3.44 18.67
CA GLU A 133 22.23 4.45 19.70
C GLU A 133 21.59 5.81 19.34
N GLN A 134 21.70 6.25 18.08
CA GLN A 134 21.04 7.47 17.61
C GLN A 134 19.51 7.39 17.77
N LEU A 135 18.88 6.25 17.43
CA LEU A 135 17.45 6.04 17.66
C LEU A 135 17.09 6.03 19.14
N ARG A 136 17.96 5.51 20.03
CA ARG A 136 17.77 5.55 21.47
C ARG A 136 17.75 6.99 21.98
N GLN A 137 18.62 7.85 21.46
CA GLN A 137 18.73 9.27 21.83
C GLN A 137 17.56 10.11 21.30
N LEU A 138 16.88 9.67 20.24
CA LEU A 138 15.65 10.30 19.73
C LEU A 138 14.49 10.02 20.71
N THR A 139 14.45 10.77 21.79
CA THR A 139 13.39 10.64 22.80
C THR A 139 12.06 11.18 22.24
N PRO A 140 11.01 10.38 22.14
CA PRO A 140 9.72 10.85 21.67
C PRO A 140 9.11 11.88 22.63
N LYS A 141 8.50 12.94 22.10
CA LYS A 141 7.79 13.92 22.92
C LYS A 141 6.63 13.27 23.68
N LYS A 142 5.80 12.47 22.97
CA LYS A 142 4.74 11.65 23.55
C LYS A 142 4.86 10.20 23.11
N GLN A 143 4.74 9.92 21.80
CA GLN A 143 4.75 8.59 21.25
C GLN A 143 5.55 8.50 19.94
N GLN A 144 6.12 7.32 19.69
CA GLN A 144 6.87 7.03 18.48
C GLN A 144 6.58 5.60 18.01
N ALA A 145 6.43 5.42 16.71
CA ALA A 145 6.48 4.11 16.08
C ALA A 145 7.74 4.01 15.21
N VAL A 146 8.52 2.98 15.43
CA VAL A 146 9.67 2.63 14.58
C VAL A 146 9.33 1.32 13.89
N PHE A 147 9.57 1.22 12.61
CA PHE A 147 9.37 -0.04 11.89
C PHE A 147 10.58 -0.40 11.04
N SER A 148 10.75 -1.70 10.86
CA SER A 148 11.77 -2.31 10.02
C SER A 148 11.19 -3.48 9.27
N VAL A 149 11.86 -3.93 8.20
CA VAL A 149 11.34 -4.93 7.28
C VAL A 149 12.29 -6.13 7.23
N ILE A 150 11.74 -7.34 7.44
CA ILE A 150 12.44 -8.59 7.19
C ILE A 150 12.60 -8.75 5.67
N PRO A 151 13.83 -9.01 5.15
CA PRO A 151 14.06 -9.16 3.73
C PRO A 151 13.24 -10.29 3.11
N ARG A 152 12.75 -10.08 1.90
CA ARG A 152 11.97 -11.07 1.14
C ARG A 152 12.79 -12.28 0.69
N LEU A 153 12.08 -13.39 0.47
CA LEU A 153 12.66 -14.64 -0.05
C LEU A 153 13.25 -14.48 -1.46
N LEU A 154 12.47 -13.81 -2.33
CA LEU A 154 12.82 -13.62 -3.73
C LEU A 154 13.94 -12.59 -3.89
N VAL A 155 15.03 -13.00 -4.51
CA VAL A 155 16.09 -12.08 -4.92
C VAL A 155 15.65 -11.36 -6.20
N SER A 156 15.67 -10.02 -6.21
CA SER A 156 15.22 -9.25 -7.38
C SER A 156 16.20 -9.39 -8.55
N ASP A 157 15.72 -9.89 -9.71
CA ASP A 157 16.50 -10.04 -10.94
C ASP A 157 17.17 -8.75 -11.42
N GLN A 158 16.53 -7.63 -11.15
CA GLN A 158 16.93 -6.32 -11.65
C GLN A 158 18.07 -5.69 -10.86
N LEU A 159 18.32 -6.20 -9.66
CA LEU A 159 19.24 -5.58 -8.70
C LEU A 159 20.50 -6.38 -8.42
N LEU A 160 20.58 -7.63 -8.90
CA LEU A 160 21.73 -8.50 -8.65
C LEU A 160 22.35 -9.02 -9.98
N PRO A 161 23.67 -8.92 -10.12
CA PRO A 161 24.40 -9.61 -11.18
C PRO A 161 24.16 -11.12 -11.14
N ASP A 162 23.83 -11.64 -9.96
CA ASP A 162 23.69 -13.07 -9.64
C ASP A 162 22.27 -13.62 -9.88
N ARG A 163 21.45 -12.95 -10.69
CA ARG A 163 20.07 -13.40 -11.03
C ARG A 163 19.99 -14.86 -11.48
N TRP A 164 21.05 -15.39 -12.08
CA TRP A 164 21.14 -16.79 -12.50
C TRP A 164 20.99 -17.79 -11.35
N TYR A 165 21.31 -17.38 -10.12
CA TYR A 165 21.22 -18.20 -8.91
C TYR A 165 19.94 -17.95 -8.10
N GLN A 166 19.03 -17.10 -8.57
CA GLN A 166 17.82 -16.74 -7.84
C GLN A 166 17.01 -17.97 -7.43
N TYR A 167 16.75 -18.87 -8.36
CA TYR A 167 16.01 -20.10 -8.09
C TYR A 167 16.72 -20.99 -7.06
N GLN A 168 18.02 -21.18 -7.20
CA GLN A 168 18.84 -21.96 -6.27
C GLN A 168 18.89 -21.31 -4.88
N LEU A 169 18.99 -19.98 -4.80
CA LEU A 169 18.95 -19.24 -3.53
C LEU A 169 17.60 -19.38 -2.83
N MET A 170 16.50 -19.30 -3.56
CA MET A 170 15.17 -19.53 -3.01
C MET A 170 15.04 -20.97 -2.49
N ARG A 171 15.43 -21.97 -3.28
CA ARG A 171 15.40 -23.39 -2.89
C ARG A 171 16.29 -23.64 -1.68
N TYR A 172 17.50 -23.08 -1.67
CA TYR A 172 18.39 -23.11 -0.50
C TYR A 172 17.70 -22.56 0.74
N SER A 173 17.10 -21.38 0.65
CA SER A 173 16.42 -20.73 1.76
C SER A 173 15.29 -21.59 2.33
N GLN A 174 14.46 -22.16 1.45
CA GLN A 174 13.36 -23.04 1.85
C GLN A 174 13.88 -24.33 2.52
N LEU A 175 14.89 -24.98 1.93
CA LEU A 175 15.48 -26.19 2.49
C LEU A 175 16.15 -25.94 3.85
N ALA A 176 16.85 -24.81 4.00
CA ALA A 176 17.50 -24.45 5.25
C ALA A 176 16.48 -24.33 6.41
N ASP A 177 15.35 -23.70 6.13
CA ASP A 177 14.27 -23.56 7.10
C ASP A 177 13.54 -24.90 7.38
N MET A 178 13.26 -25.68 6.34
CA MET A 178 12.67 -27.03 6.49
C MET A 178 13.57 -27.95 7.31
N VAL A 179 14.89 -27.92 7.11
CA VAL A 179 15.86 -28.68 7.94
C VAL A 179 15.81 -28.21 9.39
N ARG A 180 15.75 -26.89 9.62
CA ARG A 180 15.62 -26.30 10.95
C ARG A 180 14.35 -26.78 11.66
N ILE A 181 13.22 -26.87 10.94
CA ILE A 181 11.90 -27.26 11.51
C ILE A 181 11.84 -28.77 11.78
N THR A 182 12.35 -29.59 10.85
CA THR A 182 12.08 -31.03 10.85
C THR A 182 13.26 -31.89 11.33
N GLY A 183 14.49 -31.37 11.28
CA GLY A 183 15.69 -32.15 11.52
C GLY A 183 15.95 -33.28 10.48
N SER A 184 15.26 -33.28 9.34
CA SER A 184 15.26 -34.36 8.35
C SER A 184 16.64 -34.54 7.72
N PHE A 185 17.18 -35.77 7.79
CA PHE A 185 18.44 -36.12 7.14
C PHE A 185 18.35 -36.00 5.62
N ALA A 186 17.26 -36.44 5.01
CA ALA A 186 17.06 -36.37 3.56
C ALA A 186 17.06 -34.90 3.08
N LEU A 187 16.37 -33.99 3.77
CA LEU A 187 16.39 -32.56 3.45
C LEU A 187 17.77 -31.95 3.68
N THR A 188 18.53 -32.41 4.69
CA THR A 188 19.92 -31.97 4.92
C THR A 188 20.82 -32.33 3.75
N GLN A 189 20.67 -33.54 3.18
CA GLN A 189 21.41 -33.94 2.01
C GLN A 189 21.05 -33.11 0.77
N GLU A 190 19.77 -32.84 0.58
CA GLU A 190 19.29 -31.97 -0.52
C GLU A 190 19.80 -30.52 -0.36
N LEU A 191 19.80 -30.00 0.85
CA LEU A 191 20.36 -28.69 1.17
C LEU A 191 21.83 -28.60 0.76
N ARG A 192 22.66 -29.57 1.16
CA ARG A 192 24.07 -29.62 0.77
C ARG A 192 24.27 -29.68 -0.75
N ARG A 193 23.45 -30.48 -1.46
CA ARG A 193 23.48 -30.54 -2.94
C ARG A 193 23.09 -29.20 -3.58
N THR A 194 22.15 -28.48 -2.98
CA THR A 194 21.74 -27.16 -3.46
C THR A 194 22.82 -26.12 -3.20
N GLU A 195 23.45 -26.14 -2.03
CA GLU A 195 24.59 -25.28 -1.67
C GLU A 195 25.74 -25.44 -2.69
N ALA A 196 26.09 -26.67 -3.03
CA ALA A 196 27.16 -26.94 -3.98
C ALA A 196 26.93 -26.37 -5.38
N LYS A 197 25.71 -26.01 -5.75
CA LYS A 197 25.35 -25.39 -7.03
C LYS A 197 25.44 -23.85 -7.01
N ILE A 198 25.68 -23.25 -5.86
CA ILE A 198 25.71 -21.79 -5.69
C ILE A 198 27.17 -21.39 -5.38
N PRO A 199 27.76 -20.43 -6.12
CA PRO A 199 29.10 -19.93 -5.78
C PRO A 199 29.12 -19.43 -4.33
N ALA A 200 30.15 -19.78 -3.56
CA ALA A 200 30.26 -19.45 -2.14
C ALA A 200 30.05 -17.96 -1.87
N LYS A 201 30.66 -17.08 -2.66
CA LYS A 201 30.51 -15.61 -2.52
C LYS A 201 29.05 -15.14 -2.66
N VAL A 202 28.28 -15.77 -3.57
CA VAL A 202 26.85 -15.43 -3.78
C VAL A 202 26.02 -15.90 -2.59
N LEU A 203 26.26 -17.11 -2.13
CA LEU A 203 25.56 -17.69 -0.99
C LEU A 203 25.87 -16.96 0.31
N ASP A 204 27.13 -16.61 0.55
CA ASP A 204 27.56 -15.85 1.74
C ASP A 204 26.94 -14.46 1.75
N LYS A 205 26.87 -13.76 0.60
CA LYS A 205 26.17 -12.49 0.47
C LYS A 205 24.67 -12.61 0.78
N TYR A 206 24.04 -13.68 0.33
CA TYR A 206 22.63 -13.96 0.61
C TYR A 206 22.38 -14.24 2.09
N ARG A 207 23.18 -15.08 2.72
CA ARG A 207 23.11 -15.41 4.15
C ARG A 207 23.36 -14.19 5.04
N SER A 208 24.41 -13.42 4.73
CA SER A 208 24.81 -12.25 5.53
C SER A 208 23.71 -11.19 5.60
N ARG A 209 22.86 -11.07 4.57
CA ARG A 209 21.71 -10.17 4.57
C ARG A 209 20.70 -10.53 5.67
N TYR A 210 20.35 -11.80 5.83
CA TYR A 210 19.44 -12.23 6.89
C TYR A 210 20.09 -12.15 8.28
N GLN A 211 21.36 -12.52 8.40
CA GLN A 211 22.11 -12.39 9.64
C GLN A 211 22.18 -10.93 10.09
N GLN A 212 22.40 -10.03 9.17
CA GLN A 212 22.37 -8.59 9.43
C GLN A 212 20.99 -8.13 9.87
N SER A 213 19.94 -8.44 9.09
CA SER A 213 18.57 -8.09 9.43
C SER A 213 18.16 -8.63 10.81
N ASP A 214 18.49 -9.87 11.11
CA ASP A 214 18.24 -10.48 12.42
C ASP A 214 18.90 -9.71 13.56
N ARG A 215 20.19 -9.38 13.41
CA ARG A 215 20.96 -8.65 14.43
C ARG A 215 20.37 -7.27 14.65
N PHE A 216 20.13 -6.54 13.56
CA PHE A 216 19.56 -5.19 13.63
C PHE A 216 18.15 -5.18 14.24
N ASN A 217 17.26 -6.08 13.78
CA ASN A 217 15.89 -6.16 14.29
C ASN A 217 15.83 -6.57 15.77
N LEU A 218 16.70 -7.46 16.22
CA LEU A 218 16.85 -7.79 17.65
C LEU A 218 17.42 -6.60 18.45
N GLY A 219 18.26 -5.78 17.83
CA GLY A 219 18.73 -4.52 18.40
C GLY A 219 17.60 -3.50 18.55
N LEU A 220 16.77 -3.32 17.49
CA LEU A 220 15.58 -2.47 17.54
C LEU A 220 14.58 -2.90 18.61
N LEU A 221 14.38 -4.20 18.78
CA LEU A 221 13.47 -4.72 19.80
C LEU A 221 13.84 -4.25 21.23
N LYS A 222 15.14 -4.06 21.51
CA LYS A 222 15.63 -3.52 22.80
C LYS A 222 15.28 -2.04 23.02
N LEU A 223 14.84 -1.34 21.98
CA LEU A 223 14.39 0.05 22.06
C LEU A 223 12.89 0.18 22.36
N ALA A 224 12.16 -0.92 22.39
CA ALA A 224 10.72 -0.95 22.67
C ALA A 224 10.43 -0.44 24.08
N THR A 225 9.49 0.49 24.21
CA THR A 225 8.99 1.06 25.47
C THR A 225 7.51 1.39 25.34
N ASP A 226 6.84 1.80 26.39
CA ASP A 226 5.43 2.21 26.35
C ASP A 226 5.21 3.41 25.39
N ASN A 227 6.20 4.28 25.26
CA ASN A 227 6.16 5.43 24.37
C ASN A 227 6.80 5.16 22.99
N ARG A 228 7.41 4.01 22.77
CA ARG A 228 8.05 3.60 21.52
C ARG A 228 7.63 2.21 21.12
N GLN A 229 6.80 2.14 20.09
CA GLN A 229 6.34 0.88 19.50
C GLN A 229 7.27 0.46 18.36
N ILE A 230 7.56 -0.84 18.28
CA ILE A 230 8.37 -1.42 17.21
C ILE A 230 7.50 -2.35 16.35
N THR A 231 7.52 -2.15 15.05
CA THR A 231 6.79 -3.00 14.10
C THR A 231 7.75 -3.61 13.10
N PHE A 232 7.68 -4.93 12.93
CA PHE A 232 8.48 -5.67 11.97
C PHE A 232 7.58 -6.14 10.83
N GLY A 233 7.80 -5.63 9.62
CA GLY A 233 7.12 -6.08 8.41
C GLY A 233 7.82 -7.28 7.78
N GLN A 234 7.10 -8.03 6.97
CA GLN A 234 7.64 -9.13 6.17
C GLN A 234 7.43 -8.79 4.69
N ASP A 235 8.48 -8.33 4.03
CA ASP A 235 8.45 -8.01 2.59
C ASP A 235 8.31 -9.30 1.77
N ASP A 236 7.33 -9.35 0.85
CA ASP A 236 7.05 -10.53 0.02
C ASP A 236 7.23 -11.84 0.82
N ALA A 237 6.41 -12.01 1.85
CA ALA A 237 6.53 -13.07 2.82
C ALA A 237 6.35 -14.48 2.21
N SER A 238 6.91 -15.47 2.87
CA SER A 238 6.77 -16.88 2.50
C SER A 238 6.54 -17.72 3.76
N PRO A 239 5.72 -18.79 3.70
CA PRO A 239 5.50 -19.67 4.84
C PRO A 239 6.75 -20.50 5.23
N ILE A 240 7.74 -20.57 4.35
CA ILE A 240 8.98 -21.33 4.55
C ILE A 240 10.15 -20.54 3.96
N GLY A 241 11.27 -20.54 4.64
CA GLY A 241 12.53 -19.94 4.18
C GLY A 241 13.21 -19.08 5.23
N LEU A 242 14.35 -18.50 4.90
CA LEU A 242 15.08 -17.63 5.84
C LEU A 242 14.25 -16.45 6.35
N PRO A 243 13.36 -15.79 5.54
CA PRO A 243 12.44 -14.79 6.07
C PRO A 243 11.53 -15.34 7.18
N HIS A 244 10.98 -16.54 6.98
CA HIS A 244 10.15 -17.21 7.99
C HIS A 244 10.97 -17.53 9.25
N ALA A 245 12.19 -18.05 9.11
CA ALA A 245 13.07 -18.31 10.25
C ALA A 245 13.38 -17.04 11.05
N SER A 246 13.63 -15.91 10.36
CA SER A 246 13.82 -14.58 10.99
C SER A 246 12.57 -14.10 11.72
N ALA A 247 11.38 -14.26 11.11
CA ALA A 247 10.11 -13.90 11.73
C ALA A 247 9.84 -14.72 13.01
N VAL A 248 10.05 -16.04 12.96
CA VAL A 248 9.90 -16.93 14.14
C VAL A 248 10.85 -16.54 15.26
N LYS A 249 12.11 -16.21 14.93
CA LYS A 249 13.11 -15.76 15.91
C LYS A 249 12.70 -14.46 16.60
N LEU A 250 12.22 -13.47 15.83
CA LEU A 250 11.72 -12.21 16.38
C LEU A 250 10.48 -12.43 17.26
N GLN A 251 9.52 -13.22 16.79
CA GLN A 251 8.31 -13.53 17.55
C GLN A 251 8.62 -14.22 18.88
N SER A 252 9.55 -15.18 18.86
CA SER A 252 10.04 -15.85 20.08
C SER A 252 10.72 -14.86 21.03
N SER A 253 11.51 -13.91 20.50
CA SER A 253 12.19 -12.89 21.29
C SER A 253 11.20 -11.88 21.91
N ILE A 254 10.17 -11.47 21.17
CA ILE A 254 9.09 -10.62 21.67
C ILE A 254 8.35 -11.32 22.83
N ALA A 255 8.04 -12.61 22.67
CA ALA A 255 7.35 -13.39 23.68
C ALA A 255 8.22 -13.58 24.95
N ALA A 256 9.49 -13.97 24.78
CA ALA A 256 10.43 -14.18 25.88
C ALA A 256 10.66 -12.90 26.71
N GLN A 257 10.68 -11.73 26.06
CA GLN A 257 10.86 -10.44 26.72
C GLN A 257 9.55 -9.79 27.18
N LYS A 258 8.39 -10.45 26.95
CA LYS A 258 7.04 -9.94 27.30
C LYS A 258 6.71 -8.59 26.66
N LEU A 259 7.15 -8.36 25.42
CA LEU A 259 7.01 -7.11 24.68
C LEU A 259 5.81 -7.09 23.71
N GLN A 260 4.81 -7.98 23.86
CA GLN A 260 3.68 -8.11 22.91
C GLN A 260 2.81 -6.85 22.79
N GLN A 261 2.89 -5.95 23.77
CA GLN A 261 2.20 -4.66 23.75
C GLN A 261 3.02 -3.58 23.00
N GLN A 262 4.35 -3.67 23.05
CA GLN A 262 5.28 -2.69 22.50
C GLN A 262 5.88 -3.11 21.16
N ALA A 263 5.85 -4.41 20.82
CA ALA A 263 6.43 -4.91 19.58
C ALA A 263 5.52 -5.92 18.88
N GLN A 264 5.43 -5.83 17.54
CA GLN A 264 4.53 -6.66 16.75
C GLN A 264 5.13 -6.97 15.38
N LEU A 265 4.89 -8.21 14.88
CA LEU A 265 5.12 -8.56 13.48
C LEU A 265 3.84 -8.33 12.66
N THR A 266 4.02 -7.93 11.40
CA THR A 266 2.95 -7.82 10.41
C THR A 266 3.42 -8.34 9.05
N TYR A 267 2.49 -8.58 8.14
CA TYR A 267 2.76 -9.00 6.77
C TYR A 267 2.75 -7.78 5.86
N GLY A 268 3.66 -7.77 4.88
CA GLY A 268 3.88 -6.65 3.96
C GLY A 268 4.90 -5.63 4.47
N ALA A 269 5.13 -4.60 3.69
CA ALA A 269 6.13 -3.57 3.94
C ALA A 269 5.62 -2.16 3.65
N ASP A 270 5.05 -1.95 2.48
CA ASP A 270 4.71 -0.62 1.95
C ASP A 270 3.57 0.07 2.73
N GLU A 271 2.60 -0.69 3.22
CA GLU A 271 1.41 -0.24 3.93
C GLU A 271 1.63 0.02 5.44
N ILE A 272 2.79 -0.34 5.99
CA ILE A 272 3.04 -0.27 7.43
C ILE A 272 2.83 1.15 7.98
N ALA A 273 3.33 2.16 7.28
CA ALA A 273 3.19 3.54 7.70
C ALA A 273 1.72 3.99 7.75
N ALA A 274 0.88 3.55 6.79
CA ALA A 274 -0.56 3.82 6.78
C ALA A 274 -1.28 3.12 7.94
N MET A 275 -0.92 1.87 8.24
CA MET A 275 -1.48 1.14 9.38
C MET A 275 -1.08 1.76 10.73
N LEU A 276 0.16 2.21 10.88
CA LEU A 276 0.64 2.90 12.10
C LEU A 276 -0.01 4.28 12.26
N LEU A 277 -0.24 5.02 11.17
CA LEU A 277 -1.01 6.24 11.17
C LEU A 277 -2.44 5.99 11.67
N THR A 278 -3.08 4.93 11.16
CA THR A 278 -4.43 4.51 11.57
C THR A 278 -4.46 4.14 13.05
N ARG A 279 -3.51 3.33 13.53
CA ARG A 279 -3.38 3.01 14.96
C ARG A 279 -3.33 4.26 15.82
N TYR A 280 -2.44 5.21 15.47
CA TYR A 280 -2.32 6.47 16.19
C TYR A 280 -3.65 7.23 16.23
N TYR A 281 -4.31 7.39 15.08
CA TYR A 281 -5.60 8.08 14.98
C TYR A 281 -6.67 7.43 15.87
N LEU A 282 -6.79 6.11 15.85
CA LEU A 282 -7.75 5.38 16.67
C LEU A 282 -7.46 5.52 18.16
N GLN A 283 -6.20 5.47 18.58
CA GLN A 283 -5.78 5.71 19.96
C GLN A 283 -6.13 7.11 20.44
N GLN A 284 -5.86 8.15 19.62
CA GLN A 284 -6.19 9.54 19.97
C GLN A 284 -7.71 9.78 20.07
N SER A 285 -8.49 9.09 19.25
CA SER A 285 -9.96 9.19 19.26
C SER A 285 -10.62 8.34 20.36
N SER A 286 -9.84 7.55 21.11
CA SER A 286 -10.33 6.57 22.11
C SER A 286 -11.45 5.68 21.55
N TRP A 287 -11.33 5.32 20.27
CA TRP A 287 -12.31 4.50 19.57
C TRP A 287 -11.68 3.20 19.10
N GLN A 288 -12.31 2.09 19.47
CA GLN A 288 -11.93 0.75 19.02
C GLN A 288 -12.98 0.20 18.05
N PRO A 289 -12.78 0.38 16.74
CA PRO A 289 -13.75 -0.05 15.73
C PRO A 289 -13.85 -1.56 15.63
N LYS A 290 -15.06 -2.01 15.25
CA LYS A 290 -15.36 -3.39 14.90
C LYS A 290 -15.49 -3.52 13.39
N VAL A 291 -14.78 -4.49 12.80
CA VAL A 291 -14.75 -4.72 11.35
C VAL A 291 -15.32 -6.10 11.05
N TYR A 292 -16.38 -6.16 10.25
CA TYR A 292 -16.91 -7.43 9.77
C TYR A 292 -16.16 -7.86 8.51
N LEU A 293 -15.59 -9.06 8.51
CA LEU A 293 -14.88 -9.65 7.37
C LEU A 293 -15.85 -10.45 6.53
N HIS A 294 -16.23 -9.91 5.36
CA HIS A 294 -17.09 -10.56 4.40
C HIS A 294 -16.28 -11.08 3.21
N TYR A 295 -16.29 -12.38 2.99
CA TYR A 295 -15.52 -13.03 1.94
C TYR A 295 -16.40 -13.30 0.71
N ALA A 296 -15.96 -12.82 -0.46
CA ALA A 296 -16.66 -13.01 -1.75
C ALA A 296 -16.81 -14.49 -2.17
N SER A 297 -15.95 -15.35 -1.62
CA SER A 297 -15.97 -16.80 -1.80
C SER A 297 -15.83 -17.50 -0.45
N PRO A 298 -16.51 -18.62 -0.19
CA PRO A 298 -16.36 -19.39 1.06
C PRO A 298 -14.94 -19.88 1.34
N LYS A 299 -14.12 -20.04 0.29
CA LYS A 299 -12.72 -20.47 0.41
C LYS A 299 -11.75 -19.32 0.66
N ALA A 300 -12.17 -18.07 0.49
CA ALA A 300 -11.25 -16.91 0.50
C ALA A 300 -10.59 -16.69 1.87
N GLU A 301 -11.25 -17.00 2.98
CA GLU A 301 -10.64 -16.87 4.32
C GLU A 301 -9.38 -17.72 4.49
N GLY A 302 -9.44 -18.98 4.02
CA GLY A 302 -8.32 -19.91 4.06
C GLY A 302 -7.39 -19.84 2.85
N ALA A 303 -7.61 -18.93 1.92
CA ALA A 303 -6.83 -18.85 0.69
C ALA A 303 -5.38 -18.43 0.96
N ASP A 304 -4.46 -19.09 0.25
CA ASP A 304 -3.06 -18.68 0.18
C ASP A 304 -2.89 -17.72 -1.00
N MET A 305 -2.47 -16.50 -0.71
CA MET A 305 -2.18 -15.49 -1.73
C MET A 305 -0.66 -15.40 -1.98
N PRO A 306 -0.23 -15.06 -3.19
CA PRO A 306 1.19 -14.87 -3.49
C PRO A 306 1.85 -13.88 -2.52
N TYR A 307 3.10 -14.18 -2.16
CA TYR A 307 3.91 -13.35 -1.26
C TYR A 307 3.34 -13.20 0.16
N MET A 308 2.51 -14.14 0.60
CA MET A 308 1.98 -14.22 1.97
C MET A 308 2.55 -15.43 2.71
N ALA A 309 2.85 -15.27 3.99
CA ALA A 309 3.31 -16.36 4.86
C ALA A 309 2.15 -17.09 5.55
N VAL A 310 0.95 -16.54 5.48
CA VAL A 310 -0.26 -17.05 6.14
C VAL A 310 -1.46 -16.84 5.22
N CYS A 311 -2.56 -17.54 5.50
CA CYS A 311 -3.80 -17.38 4.77
C CYS A 311 -4.42 -15.98 4.98
N VAL A 312 -5.31 -15.61 4.08
CA VAL A 312 -6.02 -14.32 4.03
C VAL A 312 -6.62 -13.92 5.37
N GLY A 313 -7.38 -14.80 6.01
CA GLY A 313 -8.04 -14.49 7.30
C GLY A 313 -7.04 -14.19 8.43
N ALA A 314 -5.95 -14.94 8.50
CA ALA A 314 -4.91 -14.71 9.51
C ALA A 314 -4.18 -13.37 9.28
N ALA A 315 -3.91 -13.02 8.03
CA ALA A 315 -3.30 -11.75 7.67
C ALA A 315 -4.19 -10.55 8.05
N LEU A 316 -5.49 -10.62 7.75
CA LEU A 316 -6.45 -9.57 8.10
C LEU A 316 -6.55 -9.36 9.61
N ARG A 317 -6.67 -10.44 10.39
CA ARG A 317 -6.72 -10.35 11.87
C ARG A 317 -5.43 -9.75 12.44
N ASN A 318 -4.28 -10.07 11.85
CA ASN A 318 -3.01 -9.46 12.24
C ASN A 318 -3.00 -7.94 11.97
N GLN A 319 -3.44 -7.50 10.78
CA GLN A 319 -3.50 -6.09 10.40
C GLN A 319 -4.52 -5.31 11.26
N LEU A 320 -5.71 -5.88 11.52
CA LEU A 320 -6.71 -5.29 12.42
C LEU A 320 -6.12 -5.08 13.82
N LYS A 321 -5.45 -6.10 14.37
CA LYS A 321 -4.77 -6.01 15.67
C LYS A 321 -3.69 -4.92 15.67
N LEU A 322 -2.88 -4.82 14.61
CA LEU A 322 -1.86 -3.77 14.48
C LEU A 322 -2.49 -2.38 14.52
N MET A 323 -3.60 -2.17 13.83
CA MET A 323 -4.30 -0.89 13.81
C MET A 323 -5.10 -0.60 15.07
N GLY A 324 -5.36 -1.58 15.93
CA GLY A 324 -6.18 -1.43 17.15
C GLY A 324 -7.68 -1.60 16.90
N ALA A 325 -8.05 -2.27 15.82
CA ALA A 325 -9.42 -2.69 15.52
C ALA A 325 -9.68 -4.13 15.95
N SER A 326 -10.94 -4.53 16.04
CA SER A 326 -11.37 -5.88 16.35
C SER A 326 -12.34 -6.43 15.29
N GLU A 327 -12.46 -7.75 15.19
CA GLU A 327 -13.41 -8.40 14.29
C GLU A 327 -14.83 -8.34 14.88
N ALA A 328 -15.81 -8.00 14.04
CA ALA A 328 -17.24 -8.04 14.37
C ALA A 328 -17.83 -9.42 14.05
N SER A 329 -18.79 -9.86 14.84
CA SER A 329 -19.47 -11.14 14.60
C SER A 329 -20.56 -11.08 13.53
N THR A 330 -21.15 -9.90 13.29
CA THR A 330 -22.22 -9.69 12.31
C THR A 330 -22.04 -8.34 11.59
N PRO A 331 -22.59 -8.19 10.37
CA PRO A 331 -22.57 -6.91 9.65
C PRO A 331 -23.18 -5.75 10.46
N ASP A 332 -24.29 -6.00 11.15
CA ASP A 332 -25.02 -4.97 11.91
C ASP A 332 -24.25 -4.48 13.17
N SER A 333 -23.33 -5.30 13.68
CA SER A 333 -22.49 -4.94 14.82
C SER A 333 -21.17 -4.25 14.42
N ALA A 334 -20.96 -4.08 13.10
CA ALA A 334 -19.71 -3.55 12.57
C ALA A 334 -19.76 -2.03 12.32
N ASP A 335 -18.67 -1.36 12.59
CA ASP A 335 -18.43 0.03 12.16
C ASP A 335 -18.01 0.12 10.69
N LEU A 336 -17.40 -0.96 10.18
CA LEU A 336 -16.93 -1.12 8.80
C LEU A 336 -17.12 -2.57 8.35
N ILE A 337 -17.68 -2.79 7.17
CA ILE A 337 -17.65 -4.08 6.49
C ILE A 337 -16.44 -4.08 5.56
N CYS A 338 -15.59 -5.08 5.70
CA CYS A 338 -14.52 -5.34 4.77
C CYS A 338 -14.98 -6.43 3.80
N TYR A 339 -15.26 -6.05 2.55
CA TYR A 339 -15.58 -6.99 1.48
C TYR A 339 -14.28 -7.47 0.83
N ILE A 340 -14.01 -8.78 0.88
CA ILE A 340 -12.73 -9.38 0.52
C ILE A 340 -12.90 -10.23 -0.72
N ASN A 341 -12.38 -9.76 -1.86
CA ASN A 341 -12.20 -10.53 -3.06
C ASN A 341 -10.76 -11.05 -3.17
N CYS A 342 -10.60 -12.35 -3.36
CA CYS A 342 -9.35 -13.02 -3.66
C CYS A 342 -9.58 -13.88 -4.90
N GLY A 343 -9.64 -13.22 -6.07
CA GLY A 343 -9.81 -13.91 -7.34
C GLY A 343 -8.59 -14.77 -7.68
N ASN A 344 -8.86 -15.92 -8.29
CA ASN A 344 -7.84 -16.91 -8.71
C ASN A 344 -8.42 -17.81 -9.80
N ASP A 345 -7.68 -18.83 -10.23
CA ASP A 345 -8.13 -19.76 -11.28
C ASP A 345 -9.44 -20.50 -10.93
N ASP A 346 -9.67 -20.78 -9.65
CA ASP A 346 -10.88 -21.48 -9.17
C ASP A 346 -12.05 -20.54 -8.89
N PHE A 347 -11.82 -19.23 -8.73
CA PHE A 347 -12.83 -18.26 -8.38
C PHE A 347 -12.60 -16.93 -9.10
N ARG A 348 -13.54 -16.61 -9.97
CA ARG A 348 -13.67 -15.27 -10.58
C ARG A 348 -14.97 -14.62 -10.12
N PRO A 349 -14.94 -13.37 -9.65
CA PRO A 349 -16.16 -12.69 -9.23
C PRO A 349 -17.12 -12.48 -10.41
N SER A 350 -18.42 -12.44 -10.11
CA SER A 350 -19.50 -12.38 -11.08
C SER A 350 -20.53 -11.30 -10.70
N ALA A 351 -21.59 -11.17 -11.48
CA ALA A 351 -22.74 -10.33 -11.19
C ALA A 351 -23.31 -10.54 -9.78
N LYS A 352 -23.25 -11.78 -9.25
CA LYS A 352 -23.72 -12.09 -7.89
C LYS A 352 -22.98 -11.27 -6.84
N GLN A 353 -21.66 -11.23 -6.89
CA GLN A 353 -20.84 -10.47 -5.94
C GLN A 353 -21.06 -8.96 -6.08
N ALA A 354 -21.27 -8.48 -7.31
CA ALA A 354 -21.62 -7.09 -7.56
C ALA A 354 -22.98 -6.71 -6.94
N GLN A 355 -24.00 -7.54 -7.10
CA GLN A 355 -25.32 -7.34 -6.50
C GLN A 355 -25.28 -7.41 -4.97
N GLU A 356 -24.51 -8.34 -4.40
CA GLU A 356 -24.33 -8.48 -2.97
C GLU A 356 -23.69 -7.21 -2.36
N LEU A 357 -22.64 -6.68 -3.00
CA LEU A 357 -22.01 -5.44 -2.55
C LEU A 357 -22.98 -4.24 -2.68
N GLN A 358 -23.76 -4.14 -3.77
CA GLN A 358 -24.79 -3.10 -3.92
C GLN A 358 -25.82 -3.17 -2.79
N GLN A 359 -26.31 -4.36 -2.44
CA GLN A 359 -27.25 -4.54 -1.32
C GLN A 359 -26.68 -4.06 0.02
N MET A 360 -25.37 -4.25 0.26
CA MET A 360 -24.72 -3.72 1.46
C MET A 360 -24.69 -2.18 1.45
N LEU A 361 -24.39 -1.57 0.30
CA LEU A 361 -24.40 -0.11 0.15
C LEU A 361 -25.81 0.47 0.33
N ASP A 362 -26.85 -0.21 -0.19
CA ASP A 362 -28.26 0.19 -0.07
C ASP A 362 -28.78 0.14 1.39
N LYS A 363 -28.25 -0.79 2.19
CA LYS A 363 -28.49 -0.85 3.63
C LYS A 363 -27.75 0.24 4.41
N GLY A 364 -26.90 1.04 3.75
CA GLY A 364 -26.15 2.14 4.36
C GLY A 364 -24.88 1.72 5.09
N TYR A 365 -24.46 0.46 4.95
CA TYR A 365 -23.19 -0.02 5.52
C TYR A 365 -22.01 0.75 4.93
N LYS A 366 -20.98 0.96 5.74
CA LYS A 366 -19.68 1.45 5.28
C LYS A 366 -18.87 0.24 4.80
N VAL A 367 -18.60 0.17 3.49
CA VAL A 367 -17.95 -0.98 2.87
C VAL A 367 -16.56 -0.58 2.36
N ALA A 368 -15.52 -1.26 2.85
CA ALA A 368 -14.18 -1.23 2.30
C ALA A 368 -13.99 -2.45 1.38
N LEU A 369 -13.63 -2.25 0.13
CA LEU A 369 -13.35 -3.33 -0.81
C LEU A 369 -11.84 -3.59 -0.88
N ILE A 370 -11.43 -4.79 -0.47
CA ILE A 370 -10.12 -5.37 -0.76
C ILE A 370 -10.29 -6.22 -2.00
N ASP A 371 -9.70 -5.77 -3.12
CA ASP A 371 -9.92 -6.40 -4.43
C ASP A 371 -8.59 -6.99 -4.94
N SER A 372 -8.32 -8.24 -4.58
CA SER A 372 -7.03 -8.89 -4.81
C SER A 372 -7.13 -10.01 -5.85
N SER A 373 -6.04 -10.22 -6.56
CA SER A 373 -5.90 -11.20 -7.63
C SER A 373 -4.66 -12.06 -7.36
N ALA A 374 -4.80 -13.38 -7.37
CA ALA A 374 -3.71 -14.32 -7.15
C ALA A 374 -2.74 -14.36 -8.34
N ASN A 375 -3.25 -14.19 -9.56
CA ASN A 375 -2.45 -14.19 -10.79
C ASN A 375 -2.13 -12.77 -11.30
N PHE A 376 -2.50 -11.73 -10.55
CA PHE A 376 -2.39 -10.32 -10.92
C PHE A 376 -3.18 -9.92 -12.16
N GLU A 377 -4.22 -10.70 -12.54
CA GLU A 377 -5.08 -10.48 -13.70
C GLU A 377 -6.25 -9.54 -13.38
N ALA A 378 -6.68 -8.77 -14.39
CA ALA A 378 -7.80 -7.84 -14.27
C ALA A 378 -9.15 -8.57 -14.05
N GLU A 379 -9.32 -9.73 -14.69
CA GLU A 379 -10.54 -10.55 -14.68
C GLU A 379 -10.79 -11.23 -13.33
N GLU A 380 -9.78 -11.30 -12.49
CA GLU A 380 -9.87 -11.82 -11.12
C GLU A 380 -10.33 -10.77 -10.11
N LEU A 381 -10.35 -9.49 -10.50
CA LEU A 381 -10.85 -8.40 -9.66
C LEU A 381 -12.37 -8.28 -9.74
N LEU A 382 -12.97 -7.82 -8.65
CA LEU A 382 -14.40 -7.57 -8.57
C LEU A 382 -14.81 -6.26 -9.26
N LEU A 383 -13.92 -5.26 -9.30
CA LEU A 383 -14.22 -3.94 -9.86
C LEU A 383 -14.81 -3.98 -11.27
N PRO A 384 -14.34 -4.80 -12.25
CA PRO A 384 -14.98 -4.92 -13.56
C PRO A 384 -16.46 -5.27 -13.49
N GLN A 385 -16.85 -6.17 -12.58
CA GLN A 385 -18.26 -6.55 -12.37
C GLN A 385 -19.07 -5.41 -11.73
N LEU A 386 -18.45 -4.66 -10.78
CA LEU A 386 -19.10 -3.49 -10.18
C LEU A 386 -19.41 -2.43 -11.23
N LEU A 387 -18.48 -2.16 -12.12
CA LEU A 387 -18.64 -1.19 -13.22
C LEU A 387 -19.70 -1.68 -14.23
N ALA A 388 -19.64 -2.94 -14.65
CA ALA A 388 -20.58 -3.52 -15.62
C ALA A 388 -22.03 -3.54 -15.10
N HIS A 389 -22.22 -3.66 -13.79
CA HIS A 389 -23.54 -3.69 -13.15
C HIS A 389 -23.94 -2.36 -12.49
N ASN A 390 -23.23 -1.26 -12.79
CA ASN A 390 -23.53 0.10 -12.31
C ASN A 390 -23.64 0.19 -10.77
N VAL A 391 -22.85 -0.61 -10.04
CA VAL A 391 -22.78 -0.53 -8.58
C VAL A 391 -22.28 0.87 -8.16
N GLN A 392 -22.87 1.41 -7.10
CA GLN A 392 -22.60 2.77 -6.61
C GLN A 392 -21.24 2.83 -5.86
N ILE A 393 -20.14 2.59 -6.58
CA ILE A 393 -18.79 2.56 -5.99
C ILE A 393 -18.36 3.93 -5.42
N ASN A 394 -19.03 5.03 -5.79
CA ASN A 394 -18.85 6.34 -5.18
C ASN A 394 -19.31 6.41 -3.70
N LYS A 395 -19.96 5.36 -3.18
CA LYS A 395 -20.35 5.21 -1.77
C LYS A 395 -19.42 4.31 -0.95
N LEU A 396 -18.40 3.71 -1.58
CA LEU A 396 -17.42 2.90 -0.86
C LEU A 396 -16.68 3.71 0.20
N ALA A 397 -16.50 3.11 1.37
CA ALA A 397 -15.66 3.66 2.43
C ALA A 397 -14.16 3.55 2.09
N ALA A 398 -13.79 2.51 1.32
CA ALA A 398 -12.43 2.31 0.82
C ALA A 398 -12.42 1.38 -0.41
N TYR A 399 -11.35 1.50 -1.21
CA TYR A 399 -10.98 0.57 -2.26
C TYR A 399 -9.47 0.44 -2.35
N ALA A 400 -8.96 -0.78 -2.47
CA ALA A 400 -7.59 -1.03 -2.86
C ALA A 400 -7.43 -2.39 -3.55
N ALA A 401 -6.58 -2.40 -4.59
CA ALA A 401 -6.25 -3.57 -5.41
C ALA A 401 -4.76 -3.58 -5.83
N TRP A 402 -3.91 -2.86 -5.10
CA TRP A 402 -2.52 -2.65 -5.51
C TRP A 402 -1.62 -3.81 -5.09
N ASN A 403 -0.83 -4.32 -6.05
CA ASN A 403 0.27 -5.26 -5.87
C ASN A 403 -0.13 -6.56 -5.13
N THR A 404 0.29 -6.75 -3.88
CA THR A 404 0.04 -7.96 -3.09
C THR A 404 -1.23 -7.83 -2.24
N PHE A 405 -1.71 -8.97 -1.71
CA PHE A 405 -2.85 -8.98 -0.79
C PHE A 405 -2.60 -8.10 0.45
N SER A 406 -1.39 -8.16 1.04
CA SER A 406 -1.06 -7.34 2.21
C SER A 406 -1.14 -5.83 1.93
N ASN A 407 -0.65 -5.40 0.75
CA ASN A 407 -0.73 -4.00 0.35
C ASN A 407 -2.19 -3.54 0.17
N SER A 408 -2.99 -4.33 -0.56
CA SER A 408 -4.41 -4.02 -0.79
C SER A 408 -5.19 -3.99 0.52
N SER A 409 -5.01 -5.00 1.38
CA SER A 409 -5.74 -5.11 2.65
C SER A 409 -5.35 -4.01 3.64
N GLY A 410 -4.05 -3.77 3.84
CA GLY A 410 -3.57 -2.72 4.73
C GLY A 410 -4.02 -1.32 4.30
N THR A 411 -4.00 -1.04 2.98
CA THR A 411 -4.44 0.25 2.42
C THR A 411 -5.96 0.43 2.56
N ALA A 412 -6.77 -0.56 2.16
CA ALA A 412 -8.23 -0.47 2.25
C ALA A 412 -8.71 -0.36 3.71
N LEU A 413 -8.13 -1.15 4.61
CA LEU A 413 -8.45 -1.08 6.04
C LEU A 413 -8.06 0.28 6.63
N ALA A 414 -6.87 0.81 6.30
CA ALA A 414 -6.43 2.13 6.76
C ALA A 414 -7.37 3.22 6.27
N GLN A 415 -7.69 3.27 4.96
CA GLN A 415 -8.63 4.24 4.40
C GLN A 415 -10.01 4.16 5.09
N GLY A 416 -10.59 2.94 5.15
CA GLY A 416 -11.92 2.72 5.69
C GLY A 416 -12.04 3.10 7.17
N LEU A 417 -11.05 2.72 8.00
CA LEU A 417 -11.03 3.04 9.42
C LEU A 417 -10.81 4.53 9.69
N LEU A 418 -9.93 5.19 8.95
CA LEU A 418 -9.71 6.63 9.05
C LEU A 418 -10.95 7.42 8.61
N PHE A 419 -11.60 7.02 7.51
CA PHE A 419 -12.84 7.62 7.04
C PHE A 419 -13.97 7.46 8.07
N CYS A 420 -14.24 6.24 8.56
CA CYS A 420 -15.29 5.99 9.55
C CYS A 420 -15.01 6.71 10.86
N GLY A 421 -13.77 6.73 11.33
CA GLY A 421 -13.38 7.44 12.54
C GLY A 421 -13.58 8.95 12.42
N ARG A 422 -13.19 9.54 11.28
CA ARG A 422 -13.40 10.97 11.02
C ARG A 422 -14.88 11.31 10.88
N LEU A 423 -15.66 10.47 10.21
CA LEU A 423 -17.11 10.61 10.10
C LEU A 423 -17.77 10.63 11.48
N ARG A 424 -17.45 9.64 12.32
CA ARG A 424 -17.91 9.57 13.71
C ARG A 424 -17.57 10.85 14.49
N GLN A 425 -16.32 11.30 14.40
CA GLN A 425 -15.86 12.52 15.08
C GLN A 425 -16.67 13.75 14.65
N LEU A 426 -16.87 13.93 13.34
CA LEU A 426 -17.65 15.06 12.80
C LEU A 426 -19.11 14.99 13.21
N GLN A 427 -19.74 13.82 13.18
CA GLN A 427 -21.12 13.62 13.62
C GLN A 427 -21.28 13.93 15.11
N THR A 428 -20.39 13.43 15.96
CA THR A 428 -20.40 13.69 17.41
C THR A 428 -20.20 15.18 17.72
N ALA A 429 -19.41 15.88 16.89
CA ALA A 429 -19.21 17.33 16.99
C ALA A 429 -20.37 18.17 16.40
N GLY A 430 -21.45 17.56 15.91
CA GLY A 430 -22.57 18.25 15.31
C GLY A 430 -22.25 18.96 13.99
N ALA A 431 -21.33 18.40 13.19
CA ALA A 431 -20.97 18.98 11.90
C ALA A 431 -22.18 19.08 10.97
N ASP A 432 -22.29 20.20 10.24
CA ASP A 432 -23.32 20.41 9.25
C ASP A 432 -23.17 19.48 8.02
N THR A 433 -24.22 19.40 7.21
CA THR A 433 -24.29 18.58 6.00
C THR A 433 -23.13 18.87 5.03
N LYS A 434 -22.73 20.15 4.90
CA LYS A 434 -21.63 20.54 3.99
C LYS A 434 -20.27 20.03 4.46
N ARG A 435 -20.00 20.04 5.76
CA ARG A 435 -18.76 19.48 6.34
C ARG A 435 -18.70 17.98 6.19
N LEU A 436 -19.83 17.29 6.37
CA LEU A 436 -19.92 15.85 6.13
C LEU A 436 -19.72 15.55 4.64
N ALA A 437 -20.40 16.28 3.74
CA ALA A 437 -20.21 16.13 2.29
C ALA A 437 -18.74 16.35 1.87
N ALA A 438 -18.01 17.28 2.51
CA ALA A 438 -16.60 17.50 2.26
C ALA A 438 -15.72 16.29 2.63
N LEU A 439 -16.06 15.56 3.69
CA LEU A 439 -15.38 14.33 4.07
C LEU A 439 -15.63 13.22 3.02
N PHE A 440 -16.90 13.04 2.60
CA PHE A 440 -17.24 12.05 1.57
C PHE A 440 -16.58 12.38 0.24
N ALA A 441 -16.51 13.64 -0.16
CA ALA A 441 -15.81 14.06 -1.38
C ALA A 441 -14.31 13.77 -1.32
N ALA A 442 -13.66 14.01 -0.17
CA ALA A 442 -12.24 13.69 -0.01
C ALA A 442 -11.97 12.18 -0.01
N ASN A 443 -12.87 11.39 0.60
CA ASN A 443 -12.78 9.94 0.52
C ASN A 443 -12.96 9.43 -0.92
N LEU A 444 -13.95 9.97 -1.64
CA LEU A 444 -14.18 9.64 -3.05
C LEU A 444 -13.00 10.02 -3.94
N ASN A 445 -12.35 11.16 -3.69
CA ASN A 445 -11.13 11.55 -4.42
C ASN A 445 -10.02 10.51 -4.24
N PHE A 446 -9.78 10.06 -3.00
CA PHE A 446 -8.79 9.02 -2.72
C PHE A 446 -9.19 7.67 -3.33
N THR A 447 -10.46 7.28 -3.25
CA THR A 447 -10.99 6.04 -3.87
C THR A 447 -10.83 6.08 -5.40
N ALA A 448 -11.14 7.21 -6.05
CA ALA A 448 -10.93 7.39 -7.49
C ALA A 448 -9.45 7.26 -7.87
N GLU A 449 -8.54 7.81 -7.06
CA GLU A 449 -7.10 7.64 -7.26
C GLU A 449 -6.69 6.16 -7.17
N ARG A 450 -7.18 5.42 -6.17
CA ARG A 450 -6.90 3.99 -6.06
C ARG A 450 -7.46 3.20 -7.25
N ILE A 451 -8.66 3.52 -7.73
CA ILE A 451 -9.23 2.87 -8.92
C ILE A 451 -8.36 3.17 -10.16
N LEU A 452 -7.95 4.43 -10.35
CA LEU A 452 -7.11 4.82 -11.48
C LEU A 452 -5.71 4.19 -11.44
N GLU A 453 -5.12 4.05 -10.25
CA GLU A 453 -3.80 3.43 -10.09
C GLU A 453 -3.90 1.90 -10.08
N ASP A 454 -4.65 1.33 -9.12
CA ASP A 454 -4.60 -0.09 -8.81
C ASP A 454 -5.24 -0.95 -9.92
N TYR A 455 -6.29 -0.44 -10.56
CA TYR A 455 -6.96 -1.15 -11.65
C TYR A 455 -6.53 -0.63 -13.03
N TYR A 456 -6.84 0.64 -13.35
CA TYR A 456 -6.61 1.11 -14.71
C TYR A 456 -5.14 1.16 -15.09
N TYR A 457 -4.27 1.64 -14.19
CA TYR A 457 -2.84 1.64 -14.47
C TYR A 457 -2.25 0.24 -14.36
N GLN A 458 -2.34 -0.38 -13.19
CA GLN A 458 -1.61 -1.62 -12.90
C GLN A 458 -2.10 -2.83 -13.69
N LYS A 459 -3.42 -2.92 -13.96
CA LYS A 459 -3.99 -4.10 -14.63
C LYS A 459 -4.18 -3.91 -16.14
N LEU A 460 -4.40 -2.67 -16.61
CA LEU A 460 -4.72 -2.45 -18.02
C LEU A 460 -3.61 -1.70 -18.77
N VAL A 461 -3.10 -0.59 -18.22
CA VAL A 461 -2.13 0.26 -18.93
C VAL A 461 -0.71 -0.30 -18.81
N HIS A 462 -0.27 -0.65 -17.61
CA HIS A 462 1.09 -1.13 -17.32
C HIS A 462 1.50 -2.36 -18.15
N PRO A 463 0.70 -3.44 -18.26
CA PRO A 463 1.09 -4.61 -19.06
C PRO A 463 1.24 -4.27 -20.55
N GLN A 464 0.31 -3.48 -21.11
CA GLN A 464 0.36 -3.02 -22.50
C GLN A 464 1.56 -2.11 -22.76
N LEU A 465 1.85 -1.20 -21.83
CA LEU A 465 2.99 -0.30 -21.91
C LEU A 465 4.30 -1.08 -21.87
N ARG A 466 4.43 -2.05 -20.96
CA ARG A 466 5.59 -2.92 -20.86
C ARG A 466 5.87 -3.65 -22.17
N GLN A 467 4.85 -4.30 -22.74
CA GLN A 467 4.97 -4.99 -24.04
C GLN A 467 5.42 -4.05 -25.15
N LYS A 468 4.88 -2.81 -25.20
CA LYS A 468 5.28 -1.82 -26.19
C LYS A 468 6.74 -1.39 -26.03
N LEU A 469 7.16 -1.04 -24.80
CA LEU A 469 8.55 -0.63 -24.55
C LEU A 469 9.53 -1.75 -24.94
N GLU A 470 9.26 -2.99 -24.53
CA GLU A 470 10.06 -4.15 -24.87
C GLU A 470 10.14 -4.39 -26.40
N ALA A 471 9.01 -4.22 -27.13
CA ALA A 471 8.99 -4.32 -28.59
C ALA A 471 9.84 -3.25 -29.29
N PHE A 472 10.01 -2.07 -28.67
CA PHE A 472 10.92 -1.03 -29.15
C PHE A 472 12.36 -1.17 -28.64
N GLY A 473 12.65 -2.23 -27.87
CA GLY A 473 13.96 -2.45 -27.27
C GLY A 473 14.28 -1.48 -26.13
N ILE A 474 13.26 -0.88 -25.51
CA ILE A 474 13.39 0.02 -24.36
C ILE A 474 13.21 -0.81 -23.08
N ASN A 475 14.15 -0.67 -22.13
CA ASN A 475 14.06 -1.36 -20.86
C ASN A 475 13.01 -0.71 -19.94
N PRO A 476 11.89 -1.36 -19.61
CA PRO A 476 10.81 -0.76 -18.82
C PRO A 476 11.19 -0.50 -17.36
N VAL A 477 12.30 -1.05 -16.89
CA VAL A 477 12.78 -0.89 -15.51
C VAL A 477 13.98 0.06 -15.40
N GLU A 478 14.42 0.66 -16.52
CA GLU A 478 15.53 1.61 -16.58
C GLU A 478 15.36 2.53 -17.79
N LEU A 479 14.46 3.49 -17.64
CA LEU A 479 14.16 4.47 -18.68
C LEU A 479 15.21 5.59 -18.66
N ASP A 480 15.65 6.03 -19.83
CA ASP A 480 16.36 7.31 -19.92
C ASP A 480 15.39 8.51 -19.78
N SER A 481 15.91 9.72 -19.83
CA SER A 481 15.10 10.94 -19.62
C SER A 481 14.07 11.18 -20.74
N GLU A 482 14.39 10.80 -21.98
CA GLU A 482 13.53 10.96 -23.15
C GLU A 482 12.43 9.91 -23.14
N ASP A 483 12.78 8.65 -22.94
CA ASP A 483 11.86 7.54 -22.81
C ASP A 483 10.92 7.71 -21.62
N LYS A 484 11.42 8.22 -20.48
CA LYS A 484 10.61 8.54 -19.32
C LYS A 484 9.55 9.59 -19.66
N THR A 485 9.95 10.69 -20.29
CA THR A 485 9.02 11.78 -20.67
C THR A 485 7.93 11.29 -21.62
N ALA A 486 8.31 10.54 -22.66
CA ALA A 486 7.36 9.97 -23.62
C ALA A 486 6.40 8.97 -22.95
N THR A 487 6.92 8.16 -22.03
CA THR A 487 6.15 7.19 -21.25
C THR A 487 5.15 7.90 -20.33
N GLU A 488 5.54 8.96 -19.64
CA GLU A 488 4.65 9.76 -18.79
C GLU A 488 3.50 10.38 -19.62
N GLN A 489 3.77 10.91 -20.81
CA GLN A 489 2.74 11.44 -21.71
C GLN A 489 1.75 10.35 -22.15
N TYR A 490 2.25 9.15 -22.49
CA TYR A 490 1.38 8.02 -22.82
C TYR A 490 0.48 7.62 -21.66
N ILE A 491 1.03 7.47 -20.44
CA ILE A 491 0.29 7.13 -19.22
C ILE A 491 -0.76 8.21 -18.96
N GLN A 492 -0.38 9.49 -19.02
CA GLN A 492 -1.27 10.63 -18.81
C GLN A 492 -2.47 10.58 -19.75
N GLY A 493 -2.26 10.37 -21.05
CA GLY A 493 -3.35 10.29 -22.04
C GLY A 493 -4.29 9.12 -21.78
N LYS A 494 -3.74 7.94 -21.43
CA LYS A 494 -4.54 6.76 -21.11
C LYS A 494 -5.38 6.95 -19.84
N LEU A 495 -4.77 7.44 -18.77
CA LEU A 495 -5.48 7.64 -17.51
C LEU A 495 -6.50 8.78 -17.56
N SER A 496 -6.25 9.85 -18.31
CA SER A 496 -7.24 10.91 -18.54
C SER A 496 -8.51 10.37 -19.22
N LEU A 497 -8.37 9.49 -20.21
CA LEU A 497 -9.52 8.83 -20.83
C LEU A 497 -10.28 7.94 -19.85
N GLN A 498 -9.56 7.20 -18.99
CA GLN A 498 -10.20 6.34 -18.00
C GLN A 498 -10.89 7.16 -16.89
N ALA A 499 -10.30 8.27 -16.47
CA ALA A 499 -10.93 9.18 -15.51
C ALA A 499 -12.24 9.75 -16.06
N TYR A 500 -12.24 10.18 -17.34
CA TYR A 500 -13.45 10.65 -18.02
C TYR A 500 -14.54 9.55 -18.03
N LYS A 501 -14.20 8.33 -18.46
CA LYS A 501 -15.15 7.21 -18.48
C LYS A 501 -15.66 6.87 -17.08
N LEU A 502 -14.78 6.76 -16.11
CA LEU A 502 -15.14 6.43 -14.72
C LEU A 502 -16.11 7.46 -14.12
N LEU A 503 -15.92 8.75 -14.43
CA LEU A 503 -16.85 9.80 -14.03
C LEU A 503 -18.22 9.63 -14.69
N HIS A 504 -18.27 9.54 -16.03
CA HIS A 504 -19.52 9.57 -16.80
C HIS A 504 -20.30 8.25 -16.75
N ASP A 505 -19.61 7.13 -16.63
CA ASP A 505 -20.25 5.82 -16.61
C ASP A 505 -20.63 5.36 -15.19
N ASN A 506 -20.02 5.94 -14.13
CA ASN A 506 -20.29 5.51 -12.76
C ASN A 506 -20.27 6.65 -11.72
N LEU A 507 -19.10 7.20 -11.34
CA LEU A 507 -18.94 8.02 -10.13
C LEU A 507 -19.80 9.29 -10.12
N GLY A 508 -20.06 9.89 -11.28
CA GLY A 508 -20.83 11.12 -11.41
C GLY A 508 -22.34 10.90 -11.55
N ARG A 509 -22.80 9.67 -11.76
CA ARG A 509 -24.21 9.38 -12.11
C ARG A 509 -25.16 9.40 -10.92
N THR A 510 -24.66 9.07 -9.74
CA THR A 510 -25.43 9.04 -8.49
C THR A 510 -24.78 9.93 -7.45
N PRO A 511 -25.56 10.45 -6.49
CA PRO A 511 -24.97 11.25 -5.42
C PRO A 511 -24.05 10.39 -4.54
N PHE A 512 -22.88 10.93 -4.23
CA PHE A 512 -21.97 10.27 -3.28
C PHE A 512 -22.36 10.52 -1.83
N TYR A 513 -23.16 11.55 -1.57
CA TYR A 513 -23.69 11.86 -0.26
C TYR A 513 -25.05 12.57 -0.36
N GLN A 514 -25.98 12.22 0.54
CA GLN A 514 -27.31 12.80 0.62
C GLN A 514 -27.70 13.01 2.08
N GLN A 515 -28.21 14.20 2.40
CA GLN A 515 -28.76 14.50 3.71
C GLN A 515 -29.60 15.77 3.65
N ASN A 516 -30.69 15.84 4.41
CA ASN A 516 -31.55 17.02 4.60
C ASN A 516 -32.03 17.65 3.27
N GLY A 517 -32.50 16.84 2.31
CA GLY A 517 -32.94 17.29 1.00
C GLY A 517 -31.84 17.82 0.08
N GLN A 518 -30.58 17.60 0.42
CA GLN A 518 -29.42 17.96 -0.40
C GLN A 518 -28.71 16.72 -0.90
N SER A 519 -28.47 16.65 -2.20
CA SER A 519 -27.76 15.57 -2.90
C SER A 519 -26.47 16.11 -3.51
N TYR A 520 -25.33 15.48 -3.18
CA TYR A 520 -23.99 15.93 -3.59
C TYR A 520 -23.44 14.99 -4.66
N TYR A 521 -22.98 15.56 -5.78
CA TYR A 521 -22.51 14.83 -6.98
C TYR A 521 -21.08 15.19 -7.32
N LEU A 522 -20.35 14.20 -7.92
CA LEU A 522 -19.10 14.47 -8.59
C LEU A 522 -19.40 15.03 -9.99
N ARG A 523 -18.76 16.15 -10.36
CA ARG A 523 -18.99 16.87 -11.64
C ARG A 523 -17.81 16.79 -12.56
N ASP A 524 -16.59 16.71 -12.01
CA ASP A 524 -15.36 16.54 -12.77
C ASP A 524 -14.40 15.61 -12.06
N LEU A 525 -13.61 14.89 -12.84
CA LEU A 525 -12.55 14.00 -12.40
C LEU A 525 -11.39 14.12 -13.39
N SER A 526 -10.33 14.74 -12.95
CA SER A 526 -9.11 14.89 -13.75
C SER A 526 -7.91 14.30 -13.02
N VAL A 527 -6.90 13.87 -13.79
CA VAL A 527 -5.73 13.17 -13.25
C VAL A 527 -4.45 13.67 -13.89
N GLY A 528 -3.42 13.92 -13.09
CA GLY A 528 -2.04 14.08 -13.48
C GLY A 528 -1.26 12.81 -13.13
N ALA A 529 -0.41 12.35 -14.06
CA ALA A 529 0.38 11.13 -13.88
C ALA A 529 1.86 11.38 -14.16
N LYS A 530 2.73 10.92 -13.26
CA LYS A 530 4.18 10.97 -13.41
C LYS A 530 4.81 9.66 -12.93
N LEU A 531 5.98 9.34 -13.42
CA LEU A 531 6.78 8.24 -12.90
C LEU A 531 7.67 8.78 -11.77
N PRO A 532 7.51 8.31 -10.52
CA PRO A 532 8.34 8.76 -9.40
C PRO A 532 9.80 8.38 -9.60
N TRP A 533 10.06 7.24 -10.22
CA TRP A 533 11.36 6.72 -10.60
C TRP A 533 11.47 6.51 -12.11
N ALA A 534 12.67 6.22 -12.61
CA ALA A 534 12.91 5.95 -14.04
C ALA A 534 12.52 4.50 -14.42
N ARG A 535 11.31 4.08 -14.04
CA ARG A 535 10.72 2.77 -14.38
C ARG A 535 9.20 2.86 -14.37
N ILE A 536 8.53 1.88 -14.99
CA ILE A 536 7.07 1.90 -15.14
C ILE A 536 6.31 1.20 -14.02
N PHE A 537 6.95 0.58 -13.06
CA PHE A 537 6.25 -0.22 -12.02
C PHE A 537 5.35 0.64 -11.15
N GLU A 538 5.81 1.81 -10.71
CA GLU A 538 5.03 2.77 -9.95
C GLU A 538 4.58 3.94 -10.83
N VAL A 539 3.43 4.51 -10.49
CA VAL A 539 2.97 5.81 -10.98
C VAL A 539 2.61 6.70 -9.80
N GLU A 540 2.95 7.97 -9.87
CA GLU A 540 2.49 8.99 -8.93
C GLU A 540 1.31 9.72 -9.54
N LEU A 541 0.13 9.56 -8.93
CA LEU A 541 -1.09 10.22 -9.39
C LEU A 541 -1.43 11.42 -8.52
N GLN A 542 -1.90 12.46 -9.20
CA GLN A 542 -2.59 13.58 -8.58
C GLN A 542 -3.98 13.65 -9.18
N VAL A 543 -5.00 13.48 -8.34
CA VAL A 543 -6.40 13.46 -8.75
C VAL A 543 -7.08 14.72 -8.24
N TRP A 544 -7.83 15.40 -9.14
CA TRP A 544 -8.64 16.56 -8.82
C TRP A 544 -10.10 16.25 -9.11
N THR A 545 -10.97 16.72 -8.24
CA THR A 545 -12.40 16.52 -8.35
C THR A 545 -13.14 17.83 -8.11
N ASP A 546 -14.16 18.10 -8.93
CA ASP A 546 -15.14 19.14 -8.67
C ASP A 546 -16.48 18.54 -8.28
N THR A 547 -17.19 19.23 -7.41
CA THR A 547 -18.45 18.78 -6.84
C THR A 547 -19.60 19.75 -7.12
N GLY A 548 -20.82 19.25 -7.02
CA GLY A 548 -22.03 20.05 -7.11
C GLY A 548 -23.10 19.56 -6.15
N VAL A 549 -24.07 20.43 -5.89
CA VAL A 549 -25.24 20.14 -5.04
C VAL A 549 -26.52 20.33 -5.82
N LYS A 550 -27.49 19.45 -5.58
CA LYS A 550 -28.89 19.60 -5.97
C LYS A 550 -29.74 19.61 -4.71
N THR A 551 -30.59 20.60 -4.57
CA THR A 551 -31.60 20.69 -3.51
C THR A 551 -32.91 20.16 -4.08
N GLU A 552 -33.57 19.25 -3.40
CA GLU A 552 -34.90 18.71 -3.72
C GLU A 552 -36.01 19.64 -3.26
#